data_33059d6527fe2f5073834b982df5633c
#
_entry.id   33059d6527fe2f5073834b982df5633c
#
_cell.length_a   1.000
_cell.length_b   1.000
_cell.length_c   1.000
_cell.angle_alpha   90.00
_cell.angle_beta   90.00
_cell.angle_gamma   90.00
#
_symmetry.space_group_name_H-M   'P 1'
#
loop_
_entity.id
_entity.type
_entity.pdbx_description
1 polymer ?
#
loop_
_entity_poly.entity_id
_entity_poly.type
_entity_poly.pdbx_seq_one_letter_code
_entity_poly.pdbx_strand_id
1 'polypeptide(L)'
;MSGGTLVMMHGMTGTSEMMRPLAESLVPDGWSVICPQATTEHPTRGGFAWWLRAEDPTLPLDGDSQEQVDESLSLIMESLPEGSIIVGGFSQGGAMASALLETEVQDRIAGLILIGTKTVRGESLRDRIPFLQPRPVVWMHGTGDHLVPIDLARHHADIFEDAGWPVTRLEHDKGHMVNLNQLEELRVAIKGMAEVSQR
;
A
#
# COMPACT_ATOMS: atom_id res chain seq x y z
N MET A 1 15.94 -21.35 -4.55
CA MET A 1 15.52 -20.54 -3.37
C MET A 1 14.12 -20.07 -3.67
N SER A 2 13.17 -20.28 -2.77
CA SER A 2 11.80 -19.76 -2.94
C SER A 2 11.88 -18.22 -2.87
N GLY A 3 11.33 -17.55 -3.86
CA GLY A 3 11.11 -16.10 -3.81
C GLY A 3 10.16 -15.74 -2.63
N GLY A 4 9.98 -14.46 -2.40
CA GLY A 4 9.00 -13.97 -1.42
C GLY A 4 7.56 -13.96 -1.96
N THR A 5 6.73 -13.15 -1.35
CA THR A 5 5.34 -12.96 -1.78
C THR A 5 5.04 -11.48 -2.04
N LEU A 6 4.45 -11.20 -3.19
CA LEU A 6 3.84 -9.90 -3.49
C LEU A 6 2.43 -9.86 -2.91
N VAL A 7 2.20 -8.94 -1.99
CA VAL A 7 0.92 -8.73 -1.29
C VAL A 7 0.29 -7.46 -1.83
N MET A 8 -0.85 -7.56 -2.51
CA MET A 8 -1.52 -6.39 -3.09
C MET A 8 -2.94 -6.25 -2.58
N MET A 9 -3.22 -5.10 -1.97
CA MET A 9 -4.50 -4.80 -1.30
C MET A 9 -5.35 -3.86 -2.16
N HIS A 10 -6.64 -4.18 -2.26
CA HIS A 10 -7.61 -3.40 -3.04
C HIS A 10 -7.99 -2.08 -2.36
N GLY A 11 -8.53 -1.14 -3.14
CA GLY A 11 -9.11 0.10 -2.61
C GLY A 11 -10.51 -0.10 -2.02
N MET A 12 -11.06 0.96 -1.40
CA MET A 12 -12.42 0.98 -0.92
C MET A 12 -13.41 0.65 -2.07
N THR A 13 -14.41 -0.15 -1.80
CA THR A 13 -15.36 -0.73 -2.76
C THR A 13 -14.77 -1.75 -3.75
N GLY A 14 -13.50 -2.11 -3.57
CA GLY A 14 -12.83 -3.13 -4.36
C GLY A 14 -12.98 -4.54 -3.77
N THR A 15 -12.37 -5.48 -4.46
CA THR A 15 -12.25 -6.87 -4.02
C THR A 15 -10.86 -7.42 -4.32
N SER A 16 -10.49 -8.52 -3.67
CA SER A 16 -9.26 -9.25 -3.96
C SER A 16 -9.18 -9.69 -5.43
N GLU A 17 -10.32 -10.10 -6.02
CA GLU A 17 -10.42 -10.52 -7.42
C GLU A 17 -10.15 -9.36 -8.38
N MET A 18 -10.62 -8.15 -8.07
CA MET A 18 -10.34 -6.95 -8.87
C MET A 18 -8.86 -6.54 -8.82
N MET A 19 -8.18 -6.79 -7.69
CA MET A 19 -6.75 -6.46 -7.53
C MET A 19 -5.83 -7.48 -8.20
N ARG A 20 -6.24 -8.74 -8.28
CA ARG A 20 -5.42 -9.87 -8.75
C ARG A 20 -4.77 -9.65 -10.12
N PRO A 21 -5.46 -9.17 -11.18
CA PRO A 21 -4.82 -8.97 -12.48
C PRO A 21 -3.64 -7.98 -12.45
N LEU A 22 -3.76 -6.91 -11.65
CA LEU A 22 -2.67 -5.97 -11.46
C LEU A 22 -1.51 -6.64 -10.72
N ALA A 23 -1.77 -7.33 -9.62
CA ALA A 23 -0.77 -8.01 -8.83
C ALA A 23 0.00 -9.06 -9.67
N GLU A 24 -0.70 -9.88 -10.46
CA GLU A 24 -0.11 -10.87 -11.35
C GLU A 24 0.74 -10.23 -12.46
N SER A 25 0.39 -9.01 -12.89
CA SER A 25 1.18 -8.27 -13.87
C SER A 25 2.46 -7.65 -13.30
N LEU A 26 2.56 -7.52 -11.98
CA LEU A 26 3.65 -6.86 -11.25
C LEU A 26 4.56 -7.83 -10.49
N VAL A 27 4.16 -9.08 -10.31
CA VAL A 27 4.89 -10.04 -9.47
C VAL A 27 6.29 -10.32 -10.06
N PRO A 28 7.37 -10.25 -9.25
CA PRO A 28 8.70 -10.62 -9.69
C PRO A 28 8.82 -12.12 -9.99
N ASP A 29 9.75 -12.48 -10.88
CA ASP A 29 10.03 -13.87 -11.21
C ASP A 29 10.36 -14.71 -9.96
N GLY A 30 9.70 -15.84 -9.83
CA GLY A 30 9.88 -16.76 -8.70
C GLY A 30 9.19 -16.33 -7.39
N TRP A 31 8.43 -15.22 -7.39
CA TRP A 31 7.59 -14.78 -6.28
C TRP A 31 6.15 -15.27 -6.43
N SER A 32 5.47 -15.43 -5.31
CA SER A 32 4.04 -15.72 -5.28
C SER A 32 3.21 -14.43 -5.13
N VAL A 33 1.90 -14.52 -5.38
CA VAL A 33 0.97 -13.40 -5.22
C VAL A 33 -0.13 -13.76 -4.24
N ILE A 34 -0.42 -12.86 -3.31
CA ILE A 34 -1.66 -12.87 -2.56
C ILE A 34 -2.36 -11.51 -2.67
N CYS A 35 -3.68 -11.54 -2.70
CA CYS A 35 -4.51 -10.36 -2.63
C CYS A 35 -5.48 -10.56 -1.45
N PRO A 36 -5.15 -10.03 -0.27
CA PRO A 36 -6.06 -10.10 0.87
C PRO A 36 -7.40 -9.45 0.56
N GLN A 37 -8.46 -9.96 1.19
CA GLN A 37 -9.82 -9.43 1.07
C GLN A 37 -10.19 -8.70 2.35
N ALA A 38 -10.57 -7.43 2.25
CA ALA A 38 -11.17 -6.70 3.36
C ALA A 38 -12.53 -7.32 3.75
N THR A 39 -12.88 -7.30 5.01
CA THR A 39 -14.08 -7.98 5.54
C THR A 39 -15.29 -7.09 5.70
N THR A 40 -15.09 -5.77 5.79
CA THR A 40 -16.18 -4.80 5.97
C THR A 40 -16.86 -4.51 4.64
N GLU A 41 -18.11 -4.94 4.47
CA GLU A 41 -18.91 -4.59 3.29
C GLU A 41 -19.18 -3.08 3.26
N HIS A 42 -19.04 -2.47 2.07
CA HIS A 42 -19.35 -1.05 1.93
C HIS A 42 -20.88 -0.85 1.87
N PRO A 43 -21.47 -0.04 2.77
CA PRO A 43 -22.93 -0.05 3.03
C PRO A 43 -23.80 0.39 1.84
N THR A 44 -23.26 1.12 0.87
CA THR A 44 -24.06 1.73 -0.20
C THR A 44 -23.56 1.51 -1.62
N ARG A 45 -22.24 1.16 -1.79
CA ARG A 45 -21.60 1.09 -3.11
C ARG A 45 -21.24 -0.32 -3.55
N GLY A 46 -21.46 -1.32 -2.67
CA GLY A 46 -20.98 -2.67 -2.87
C GLY A 46 -19.46 -2.78 -2.72
N GLY A 47 -18.94 -4.02 -2.81
CA GLY A 47 -17.54 -4.30 -2.52
C GLY A 47 -17.19 -4.11 -1.05
N PHE A 48 -15.90 -4.03 -0.74
CA PHE A 48 -15.39 -4.07 0.64
C PHE A 48 -14.48 -2.88 0.93
N ALA A 49 -14.30 -2.59 2.22
CA ALA A 49 -13.44 -1.54 2.73
C ALA A 49 -12.59 -2.07 3.89
N TRP A 50 -11.35 -1.58 4.01
CA TRP A 50 -10.48 -1.87 5.15
C TRP A 50 -10.94 -1.13 6.41
N TRP A 51 -11.56 0.02 6.23
CA TRP A 51 -12.33 0.77 7.23
C TRP A 51 -13.41 1.60 6.54
N LEU A 52 -14.48 1.88 7.23
CA LEU A 52 -15.50 2.81 6.74
C LEU A 52 -15.03 4.24 7.02
N ARG A 53 -15.00 5.06 6.00
CA ARG A 53 -14.48 6.40 6.04
C ARG A 53 -15.60 7.40 6.34
N ALA A 54 -15.33 8.40 7.21
CA ALA A 54 -16.17 9.57 7.33
C ALA A 54 -16.29 10.32 5.99
N GLU A 55 -17.33 11.15 5.84
CA GLU A 55 -17.60 11.89 4.60
C GLU A 55 -16.42 12.80 4.18
N ASP A 56 -15.73 13.42 5.16
CA ASP A 56 -14.57 14.28 4.90
C ASP A 56 -13.24 13.49 5.00
N PRO A 57 -12.57 13.31 3.87
CA PRO A 57 -11.30 12.56 3.83
C PRO A 57 -10.10 13.28 4.43
N THR A 58 -10.23 14.57 4.73
CA THR A 58 -9.13 15.39 5.27
C THR A 58 -9.04 15.31 6.79
N LEU A 59 -10.12 14.90 7.44
CA LEU A 59 -10.16 14.74 8.89
C LEU A 59 -9.38 13.50 9.34
N PRO A 60 -8.80 13.53 10.55
CA PRO A 60 -8.25 12.34 11.20
C PRO A 60 -9.33 11.25 11.33
N LEU A 61 -8.90 9.98 11.40
CA LEU A 61 -9.82 8.88 11.69
C LEU A 61 -10.42 9.06 13.08
N ASP A 62 -11.74 8.84 13.19
CA ASP A 62 -12.41 8.67 14.48
C ASP A 62 -12.02 7.32 15.14
N GLY A 63 -12.48 7.13 16.38
CA GLY A 63 -12.16 5.93 17.16
C GLY A 63 -12.61 4.64 16.46
N ASP A 64 -13.83 4.63 15.92
CA ASP A 64 -14.41 3.46 15.25
C ASP A 64 -13.63 3.10 13.98
N SER A 65 -13.23 4.09 13.19
CA SER A 65 -12.40 3.88 12.00
C SER A 65 -11.00 3.40 12.35
N GLN A 66 -10.44 3.85 13.49
CA GLN A 66 -9.14 3.36 13.95
C GLN A 66 -9.21 1.90 14.39
N GLU A 67 -10.25 1.48 15.12
CA GLU A 67 -10.47 0.08 15.49
C GLU A 67 -10.60 -0.80 14.25
N GLN A 68 -11.36 -0.37 13.22
CA GLN A 68 -11.48 -1.11 11.96
C GLN A 68 -10.13 -1.23 11.23
N VAL A 69 -9.27 -0.21 11.28
CA VAL A 69 -7.91 -0.30 10.73
C VAL A 69 -7.09 -1.35 11.47
N ASP A 70 -7.16 -1.39 12.81
CA ASP A 70 -6.44 -2.37 13.65
C ASP A 70 -6.93 -3.81 13.38
N GLU A 71 -8.24 -4.01 13.29
CA GLU A 71 -8.84 -5.29 12.92
C GLU A 71 -8.38 -5.74 11.52
N SER A 72 -8.41 -4.81 10.55
CA SER A 72 -7.96 -5.10 9.19
C SER A 72 -6.46 -5.42 9.13
N LEU A 73 -5.61 -4.75 9.89
CA LEU A 73 -4.18 -5.07 10.01
C LEU A 73 -3.99 -6.49 10.57
N SER A 74 -4.74 -6.85 11.60
CA SER A 74 -4.68 -8.19 12.20
C SER A 74 -5.05 -9.27 11.19
N LEU A 75 -6.14 -9.10 10.46
CA LEU A 75 -6.59 -10.04 9.42
C LEU A 75 -5.60 -10.14 8.25
N ILE A 76 -5.00 -9.01 7.84
CA ILE A 76 -3.93 -9.03 6.83
C ILE A 76 -2.76 -9.87 7.35
N MET A 77 -2.26 -9.59 8.56
CA MET A 77 -1.11 -10.30 9.13
C MET A 77 -1.35 -11.80 9.24
N GLU A 78 -2.55 -12.23 9.64
CA GLU A 78 -2.95 -13.64 9.70
C GLU A 78 -2.93 -14.32 8.32
N SER A 79 -3.18 -13.57 7.25
CA SER A 79 -3.18 -14.06 5.87
C SER A 79 -1.78 -14.13 5.23
N LEU A 80 -0.76 -13.49 5.85
CA LEU A 80 0.57 -13.40 5.26
C LEU A 80 1.31 -14.74 5.34
N PRO A 81 1.86 -15.23 4.21
CA PRO A 81 2.75 -16.39 4.24
C PRO A 81 4.06 -16.04 4.95
N GLU A 82 4.81 -17.06 5.35
CA GLU A 82 6.17 -16.86 5.88
C GLU A 82 7.14 -16.31 4.82
N GLY A 83 8.26 -15.73 5.28
CA GLY A 83 9.34 -15.22 4.41
C GLY A 83 9.18 -13.73 4.05
N SER A 84 10.00 -13.30 3.09
CA SER A 84 10.00 -11.90 2.62
C SER A 84 8.72 -11.55 1.87
N ILE A 85 8.22 -10.34 2.10
CA ILE A 85 7.04 -9.81 1.43
C ILE A 85 7.33 -8.43 0.82
N ILE A 86 6.79 -8.18 -0.36
CA ILE A 86 6.62 -6.83 -0.89
C ILE A 86 5.14 -6.50 -0.70
N VAL A 87 4.84 -5.42 -0.01
CA VAL A 87 3.47 -5.05 0.32
C VAL A 87 3.03 -3.80 -0.42
N GLY A 88 1.82 -3.80 -0.93
CA GLY A 88 1.32 -2.63 -1.63
C GLY A 88 -0.18 -2.66 -1.83
N GLY A 89 -0.67 -1.64 -2.51
CA GLY A 89 -2.08 -1.56 -2.84
C GLY A 89 -2.48 -0.24 -3.47
N PHE A 90 -3.76 -0.19 -3.80
CA PHE A 90 -4.41 0.98 -4.37
C PHE A 90 -5.29 1.66 -3.33
N SER A 91 -5.23 2.99 -3.23
CA SER A 91 -6.10 3.79 -2.35
C SER A 91 -6.01 3.32 -0.89
N GLN A 92 -7.10 2.87 -0.26
CA GLN A 92 -7.08 2.30 1.09
C GLN A 92 -6.06 1.16 1.23
N GLY A 93 -5.91 0.31 0.22
CA GLY A 93 -4.93 -0.78 0.24
C GLY A 93 -3.48 -0.29 0.34
N GLY A 94 -3.15 0.82 -0.31
CA GLY A 94 -1.83 1.45 -0.17
C GLY A 94 -1.61 2.05 1.23
N ALA A 95 -2.66 2.61 1.84
CA ALA A 95 -2.62 3.10 3.21
C ALA A 95 -2.37 1.95 4.22
N MET A 96 -3.04 0.81 4.03
CA MET A 96 -2.81 -0.40 4.84
C MET A 96 -1.38 -0.93 4.67
N ALA A 97 -0.82 -0.89 3.44
CA ALA A 97 0.56 -1.32 3.18
C ALA A 97 1.57 -0.52 4.01
N SER A 98 1.42 0.81 4.10
CA SER A 98 2.29 1.62 4.94
C SER A 98 2.05 1.40 6.44
N ALA A 99 0.79 1.15 6.87
CA ALA A 99 0.47 0.88 8.26
C ALA A 99 1.05 -0.46 8.76
N LEU A 100 1.31 -1.43 7.90
CA LEU A 100 2.01 -2.68 8.26
C LEU A 100 3.43 -2.45 8.79
N LEU A 101 4.07 -1.30 8.49
CA LEU A 101 5.36 -0.93 9.07
C LEU A 101 5.30 -0.65 10.57
N GLU A 102 4.11 -0.45 11.13
CA GLU A 102 3.89 -0.23 12.55
C GLU A 102 3.63 -1.53 13.32
N THR A 103 3.65 -2.67 12.63
CA THR A 103 3.36 -3.99 13.17
C THR A 103 4.61 -4.88 13.28
N GLU A 104 4.45 -6.06 13.84
CA GLU A 104 5.51 -7.07 14.00
C GLU A 104 6.03 -7.65 12.68
N VAL A 105 5.28 -7.54 11.58
CA VAL A 105 5.70 -8.06 10.27
C VAL A 105 6.66 -7.11 9.53
N GLN A 106 6.94 -5.95 10.08
CA GLN A 106 7.75 -4.90 9.45
C GLN A 106 9.14 -5.41 9.00
N ASP A 107 9.77 -6.32 9.75
CA ASP A 107 11.10 -6.85 9.40
C ASP A 107 11.10 -7.77 8.16
N ARG A 108 9.94 -8.24 7.75
CA ARG A 108 9.73 -9.09 6.58
C ARG A 108 9.44 -8.31 5.30
N ILE A 109 9.13 -7.01 5.43
CA ILE A 109 8.76 -6.15 4.31
C ILE A 109 10.03 -5.75 3.54
N ALA A 110 10.15 -6.19 2.30
CA ALA A 110 11.28 -5.91 1.41
C ALA A 110 11.10 -4.60 0.61
N GLY A 111 9.90 -4.09 0.50
CA GLY A 111 9.57 -2.83 -0.17
C GLY A 111 8.08 -2.55 -0.18
N LEU A 112 7.71 -1.31 -0.57
CA LEU A 112 6.33 -0.84 -0.57
C LEU A 112 5.88 -0.35 -1.95
N ILE A 113 4.61 -0.59 -2.27
CA ILE A 113 3.95 -0.11 -3.48
C ILE A 113 2.74 0.73 -3.08
N LEU A 114 2.81 2.04 -3.25
CA LEU A 114 1.82 3.01 -2.79
C LEU A 114 1.16 3.69 -4.01
N ILE A 115 -0.05 3.28 -4.37
CA ILE A 115 -0.74 3.77 -5.57
C ILE A 115 -2.02 4.51 -5.18
N GLY A 116 -2.16 5.79 -5.59
CA GLY A 116 -3.37 6.58 -5.37
C GLY A 116 -3.74 6.73 -3.90
N THR A 117 -2.77 6.85 -3.01
CA THR A 117 -2.99 6.71 -1.56
C THR A 117 -2.40 7.86 -0.75
N LYS A 118 -2.87 7.98 0.48
CA LYS A 118 -2.29 8.79 1.55
C LYS A 118 -2.09 7.93 2.80
N THR A 119 -1.40 8.44 3.79
CA THR A 119 -1.27 7.73 5.08
C THR A 119 -2.63 7.58 5.76
N VAL A 120 -2.81 6.47 6.48
CA VAL A 120 -3.92 6.29 7.42
C VAL A 120 -3.58 6.83 8.81
N ARG A 121 -2.31 6.73 9.21
CA ARG A 121 -1.77 7.18 10.50
C ARG A 121 -0.45 7.95 10.29
N GLY A 122 -0.53 9.14 9.70
CA GLY A 122 0.67 9.88 9.25
C GLY A 122 1.63 10.26 10.36
N GLU A 123 1.15 10.67 11.53
CA GLU A 123 2.00 11.03 12.68
C GLU A 123 2.71 9.79 13.24
N SER A 124 1.98 8.72 13.49
CA SER A 124 2.54 7.46 13.98
C SER A 124 3.59 6.88 13.03
N LEU A 125 3.30 6.89 11.73
CA LEU A 125 4.25 6.44 10.71
C LEU A 125 5.52 7.30 10.71
N ARG A 126 5.38 8.64 10.79
CA ARG A 126 6.53 9.55 10.82
C ARG A 126 7.42 9.30 12.04
N ASP A 127 6.81 9.06 13.20
CA ASP A 127 7.55 8.78 14.44
C ASP A 127 8.25 7.42 14.39
N ARG A 128 7.65 6.44 13.71
CA ARG A 128 8.15 5.08 13.65
C ARG A 128 9.28 4.88 12.64
N ILE A 129 9.16 5.49 11.46
CA ILE A 129 9.99 5.17 10.29
C ILE A 129 11.49 5.42 10.48
N PRO A 130 11.96 6.42 11.26
CA PRO A 130 13.39 6.63 11.49
C PRO A 130 14.09 5.48 12.23
N PHE A 131 13.32 4.60 12.88
CA PHE A 131 13.85 3.44 13.63
C PHE A 131 13.84 2.16 12.78
N LEU A 132 13.33 2.22 11.56
CA LEU A 132 13.27 1.08 10.65
C LEU A 132 14.43 1.12 9.65
N GLN A 133 14.83 -0.06 9.16
CA GLN A 133 15.78 -0.14 8.06
C GLN A 133 15.15 0.42 6.78
N PRO A 134 15.81 1.36 6.08
CA PRO A 134 15.29 1.90 4.82
C PRO A 134 15.07 0.80 3.78
N ARG A 135 13.93 0.85 3.09
CA ARG A 135 13.55 -0.08 2.03
C ARG A 135 13.03 0.69 0.82
N PRO A 136 13.13 0.13 -0.39
CA PRO A 136 12.60 0.79 -1.57
C PRO A 136 11.09 0.98 -1.48
N VAL A 137 10.64 2.17 -1.88
CA VAL A 137 9.23 2.53 -2.03
C VAL A 137 8.98 2.94 -3.47
N VAL A 138 7.96 2.41 -4.12
CA VAL A 138 7.43 2.97 -5.36
C VAL A 138 6.08 3.62 -5.06
N TRP A 139 5.97 4.88 -5.43
CA TRP A 139 4.78 5.69 -5.22
C TRP A 139 4.25 6.18 -6.57
N MET A 140 2.95 5.94 -6.84
CA MET A 140 2.27 6.39 -8.05
C MET A 140 1.04 7.19 -7.70
N HIS A 141 0.88 8.38 -8.32
CA HIS A 141 -0.29 9.23 -8.06
C HIS A 141 -0.65 10.14 -9.22
N GLY A 142 -1.96 10.37 -9.40
CA GLY A 142 -2.50 11.28 -10.39
C GLY A 142 -2.64 12.72 -9.88
N THR A 143 -2.11 13.71 -10.60
CA THR A 143 -2.24 15.13 -10.23
C THR A 143 -3.69 15.63 -10.30
N GLY A 144 -4.55 14.96 -11.07
CA GLY A 144 -5.99 15.21 -11.16
C GLY A 144 -6.85 14.36 -10.22
N ASP A 145 -6.26 13.74 -9.19
CA ASP A 145 -6.99 12.93 -8.23
C ASP A 145 -7.85 13.78 -7.30
N HIS A 146 -9.18 13.64 -7.41
CA HIS A 146 -10.14 14.36 -6.58
C HIS A 146 -10.57 13.60 -5.31
N LEU A 147 -10.20 12.32 -5.18
CA LEU A 147 -10.50 11.50 -4.01
C LEU A 147 -9.39 11.51 -2.96
N VAL A 148 -8.15 11.54 -3.43
CA VAL A 148 -6.97 11.73 -2.59
C VAL A 148 -6.17 12.89 -3.18
N PRO A 149 -6.27 14.09 -2.61
CA PRO A 149 -5.53 15.26 -3.08
C PRO A 149 -4.04 15.02 -3.18
N ILE A 150 -3.42 15.49 -4.27
CA ILE A 150 -2.00 15.25 -4.57
C ILE A 150 -1.07 15.67 -3.43
N ASP A 151 -1.38 16.76 -2.72
CA ASP A 151 -0.55 17.24 -1.61
C ASP A 151 -0.55 16.26 -0.43
N LEU A 152 -1.68 15.59 -0.15
CA LEU A 152 -1.72 14.55 0.88
C LEU A 152 -0.96 13.29 0.45
N ALA A 153 -1.00 12.96 -0.83
CA ALA A 153 -0.27 11.83 -1.37
C ALA A 153 1.24 12.10 -1.43
N ARG A 154 1.66 13.31 -1.83
CA ARG A 154 3.07 13.72 -1.79
C ARG A 154 3.60 13.71 -0.36
N HIS A 155 2.83 14.24 0.59
CA HIS A 155 3.20 14.19 2.00
C HIS A 155 3.42 12.76 2.50
N HIS A 156 2.66 11.78 2.03
CA HIS A 156 2.90 10.37 2.33
C HIS A 156 4.26 9.88 1.80
N ALA A 157 4.64 10.25 0.57
CA ALA A 157 5.95 9.92 0.01
C ALA A 157 7.09 10.66 0.72
N ASP A 158 6.87 11.94 1.09
CA ASP A 158 7.85 12.77 1.81
C ASP A 158 8.25 12.16 3.16
N ILE A 159 7.32 11.52 3.89
CA ILE A 159 7.61 10.82 5.15
C ILE A 159 8.75 9.80 4.97
N PHE A 160 8.74 9.06 3.87
CA PHE A 160 9.76 8.07 3.56
C PHE A 160 11.08 8.72 3.12
N GLU A 161 11.02 9.71 2.24
CA GLU A 161 12.22 10.41 1.75
C GLU A 161 12.95 11.16 2.87
N ASP A 162 12.21 11.86 3.74
CA ASP A 162 12.75 12.58 4.89
C ASP A 162 13.48 11.64 5.87
N ALA A 163 13.04 10.39 5.94
CA ALA A 163 13.70 9.33 6.72
C ALA A 163 14.82 8.60 5.96
N GLY A 164 15.16 9.04 4.74
CA GLY A 164 16.25 8.48 3.93
C GLY A 164 15.89 7.18 3.18
N TRP A 165 14.61 6.87 3.03
CA TRP A 165 14.18 5.72 2.24
C TRP A 165 14.23 6.06 0.75
N PRO A 166 14.69 5.14 -0.13
CA PRO A 166 14.69 5.36 -1.57
C PRO A 166 13.26 5.28 -2.13
N VAL A 167 12.73 6.41 -2.61
CA VAL A 167 11.39 6.52 -3.18
C VAL A 167 11.47 6.75 -4.69
N THR A 168 10.82 5.87 -5.46
CA THR A 168 10.57 6.08 -6.89
C THR A 168 9.20 6.73 -7.06
N ARG A 169 9.15 7.98 -7.54
CA ARG A 169 7.90 8.71 -7.76
C ARG A 169 7.44 8.60 -9.21
N LEU A 170 6.20 8.18 -9.40
CA LEU A 170 5.53 8.07 -10.69
C LEU A 170 4.28 8.96 -10.69
N GLU A 171 4.45 10.25 -10.97
CA GLU A 171 3.31 11.16 -11.14
C GLU A 171 2.73 11.06 -12.56
N HIS A 172 1.42 11.29 -12.68
CA HIS A 172 0.73 11.34 -13.97
C HIS A 172 -0.41 12.35 -13.95
N ASP A 173 -0.86 12.76 -15.11
CA ASP A 173 -1.91 13.79 -15.31
C ASP A 173 -3.36 13.29 -15.16
N LYS A 174 -3.54 12.00 -14.77
CA LYS A 174 -4.86 11.39 -14.62
C LYS A 174 -5.41 11.58 -13.20
N GLY A 175 -6.63 11.07 -12.98
CA GLY A 175 -7.31 11.06 -11.68
C GLY A 175 -6.94 9.87 -10.79
N HIS A 176 -7.90 9.45 -9.94
CA HIS A 176 -7.75 8.36 -8.96
C HIS A 176 -7.73 6.99 -9.65
N MET A 177 -6.58 6.59 -10.16
CA MET A 177 -6.41 5.34 -10.90
C MET A 177 -4.95 4.88 -10.97
N VAL A 178 -4.76 3.61 -11.33
CA VAL A 178 -3.45 3.08 -11.73
C VAL A 178 -3.14 3.55 -13.14
N ASN A 179 -2.00 4.20 -13.36
CA ASN A 179 -1.59 4.58 -14.70
C ASN A 179 -0.88 3.42 -15.42
N LEU A 180 -1.62 2.70 -16.25
CA LEU A 180 -1.08 1.55 -16.97
C LEU A 180 0.02 1.91 -17.98
N ASN A 181 0.15 3.19 -18.38
CA ASN A 181 1.26 3.63 -19.24
C ASN A 181 2.62 3.62 -18.51
N GLN A 182 2.60 3.59 -17.17
CA GLN A 182 3.79 3.51 -16.30
C GLN A 182 3.92 2.12 -15.64
N LEU A 183 3.28 1.09 -16.21
CA LEU A 183 3.32 -0.26 -15.65
C LEU A 183 4.73 -0.86 -15.67
N GLU A 184 5.52 -0.53 -16.69
CA GLU A 184 6.89 -1.03 -16.80
C GLU A 184 7.80 -0.40 -15.74
N GLU A 185 7.65 0.88 -15.46
CA GLU A 185 8.38 1.56 -14.38
C GLU A 185 8.03 0.96 -13.01
N LEU A 186 6.75 0.61 -12.78
CA LEU A 186 6.34 -0.14 -11.58
C LEU A 186 7.03 -1.49 -11.50
N ARG A 187 7.06 -2.27 -12.59
CA ARG A 187 7.73 -3.58 -12.63
C ARG A 187 9.22 -3.48 -12.32
N VAL A 188 9.90 -2.52 -12.92
CA VAL A 188 11.33 -2.29 -12.69
C VAL A 188 11.60 -1.99 -11.21
N ALA A 189 10.82 -1.09 -10.61
CA ALA A 189 10.97 -0.76 -9.20
C ALA A 189 10.73 -1.97 -8.29
N ILE A 190 9.67 -2.74 -8.55
CA ILE A 190 9.29 -3.92 -7.75
C ILE A 190 10.33 -5.05 -7.92
N LYS A 191 10.85 -5.25 -9.11
CA LYS A 191 11.95 -6.20 -9.35
C LYS A 191 13.19 -5.83 -8.52
N GLY A 192 13.54 -4.54 -8.45
CA GLY A 192 14.63 -4.06 -7.60
C GLY A 192 14.41 -4.37 -6.11
N MET A 193 13.17 -4.28 -5.61
CA MET A 193 12.84 -4.67 -4.23
C MET A 193 13.11 -6.16 -3.98
N ALA A 194 12.71 -7.02 -4.92
CA ALA A 194 12.92 -8.46 -4.81
C ALA A 194 14.41 -8.85 -4.82
N GLU A 195 15.24 -8.16 -5.60
CA GLU A 195 16.67 -8.39 -5.68
C GLU A 195 17.40 -7.99 -4.38
N VAL A 196 16.96 -6.91 -3.73
CA VAL A 196 17.53 -6.46 -2.44
C VAL A 196 17.21 -7.45 -1.32
N SER A 197 16.01 -8.04 -1.31
CA SER A 197 15.59 -8.97 -0.26
C SER A 197 16.30 -10.32 -0.28
N GLN A 198 17.00 -10.63 -1.36
CA GLN A 198 17.74 -11.92 -1.54
C GLN A 198 19.22 -11.83 -1.17
N ARG A 199 19.70 -10.65 -0.78
CA ARG A 199 21.09 -10.40 -0.34
C ARG A 199 21.25 -10.51 1.16
#